data_1eaaf126bbd50cc390abf757a2630c2b
#
_entry.id   1eaaf126bbd50cc390abf757a2630c2b
#
_cell.length_a   1.000
_cell.length_b   1.000
_cell.length_c   1.000
_cell.angle_alpha   90.00
_cell.angle_beta   90.00
_cell.angle_gamma   90.00
#
_symmetry.space_group_name_H-M   'P 1'
#
loop_
_entity.id
_entity.type
_entity.pdbx_description
1 polymer ?
#
loop_
_entity_poly.entity_id
_entity_poly.type
_entity_poly.pdbx_seq_one_letter_code
_entity_poly.pdbx_strand_id
1 'polypeptide(L)'
;MVEKNKSPYTTITGCTFLFYEFQRILPLLTDANSESLLKDEIENNRVLQVNSIASRKRFVVEFKRRYAAVPAHFWQTWQNMSEAGQRAGLFYAILKTYKLVFDFHFNVTMKKWNSIDHTLLKDDLLMELNELSAHDAFVDSWSDMTKHKCCSTYLTILRQSGLLDEKTNELTAIKLDASEFAYYIRSGEEWFMEACLLYPYEINDIKTQL
;
A
#
# COMPACT_ATOMS: atom_id res chain seq x y z
N MET A 1 15.86 -29.72 -14.80
CA MET A 1 14.78 -28.71 -15.02
C MET A 1 15.06 -27.58 -14.07
N VAL A 2 15.50 -26.42 -14.56
CA VAL A 2 15.66 -25.23 -13.75
C VAL A 2 14.25 -24.73 -13.47
N GLU A 3 13.83 -24.72 -12.19
CA GLU A 3 12.59 -24.05 -11.78
C GLU A 3 12.67 -22.62 -12.34
N LYS A 4 11.72 -22.27 -13.20
CA LYS A 4 11.54 -20.88 -13.62
C LYS A 4 11.20 -20.10 -12.37
N ASN A 5 12.18 -19.41 -11.77
CA ASN A 5 11.95 -18.46 -10.70
C ASN A 5 10.87 -17.48 -11.19
N LYS A 6 9.68 -17.61 -10.63
CA LYS A 6 8.57 -16.74 -10.97
C LYS A 6 8.90 -15.36 -10.40
N SER A 7 8.90 -14.32 -11.24
CA SER A 7 9.13 -12.95 -10.80
C SER A 7 8.29 -12.62 -9.56
N PRO A 8 8.86 -11.95 -8.55
CA PRO A 8 8.11 -11.50 -7.37
C PRO A 8 7.22 -10.29 -7.68
N TYR A 9 7.37 -9.70 -8.87
CA TYR A 9 6.65 -8.50 -9.27
C TYR A 9 5.29 -8.81 -9.90
N THR A 10 4.37 -7.89 -9.71
CA THR A 10 3.10 -7.82 -10.43
C THR A 10 2.82 -6.37 -10.80
N THR A 11 2.13 -6.15 -11.93
CA THR A 11 1.69 -4.80 -12.28
C THR A 11 0.68 -4.30 -11.24
N ILE A 12 0.80 -3.03 -10.86
CA ILE A 12 -0.12 -2.37 -9.91
C ILE A 12 -1.13 -1.45 -10.62
N THR A 13 -1.30 -1.61 -11.93
CA THR A 13 -2.15 -0.73 -12.77
C THR A 13 -3.62 -0.71 -12.34
N GLY A 14 -4.09 -1.73 -11.67
CA GLY A 14 -5.43 -1.83 -11.10
C GLY A 14 -5.48 -1.69 -9.58
N CYS A 15 -4.33 -1.50 -8.94
CA CYS A 15 -4.17 -1.39 -7.50
C CYS A 15 -4.33 0.07 -7.08
N THR A 16 -5.56 0.55 -6.99
CA THR A 16 -5.82 1.86 -6.39
C THR A 16 -5.88 1.76 -4.87
N PHE A 17 -5.81 2.87 -4.16
CA PHE A 17 -5.84 2.85 -2.69
C PHE A 17 -7.17 2.30 -2.16
N LEU A 18 -8.29 2.79 -2.69
CA LEU A 18 -9.66 2.31 -2.39
C LEU A 18 -9.97 2.27 -0.89
N PHE A 19 -9.68 3.35 -0.17
CA PHE A 19 -9.79 3.42 1.27
C PHE A 19 -11.22 3.17 1.78
N TYR A 20 -12.19 3.90 1.25
CA TYR A 20 -13.59 3.79 1.69
C TYR A 20 -14.22 2.47 1.28
N GLU A 21 -13.87 1.95 0.10
CA GLU A 21 -14.32 0.64 -0.36
C GLU A 21 -13.75 -0.46 0.54
N PHE A 22 -12.49 -0.33 0.94
CA PHE A 22 -11.87 -1.30 1.85
C PHE A 22 -12.52 -1.27 3.25
N GLN A 23 -12.79 -0.08 3.80
CA GLN A 23 -13.53 0.04 5.07
C GLN A 23 -14.88 -0.66 5.01
N ARG A 24 -15.64 -0.43 3.94
CA ARG A 24 -16.97 -1.01 3.77
C ARG A 24 -16.97 -2.53 3.64
N ILE A 25 -15.97 -3.10 2.93
CA ILE A 25 -15.90 -4.54 2.69
C ILE A 25 -15.22 -5.32 3.82
N LEU A 26 -14.46 -4.67 4.68
CA LEU A 26 -13.70 -5.34 5.75
C LEU A 26 -14.57 -6.26 6.63
N PRO A 27 -15.78 -5.90 7.04
CA PRO A 27 -16.66 -6.81 7.79
C PRO A 27 -16.95 -8.13 7.05
N LEU A 28 -17.07 -8.09 5.72
CA LEU A 28 -17.28 -9.31 4.93
C LEU A 28 -16.00 -10.15 4.82
N LEU A 29 -14.81 -9.51 4.84
CA LEU A 29 -13.53 -10.20 4.82
C LEU A 29 -13.22 -10.92 6.14
N THR A 30 -13.70 -10.37 7.26
CA THR A 30 -13.46 -10.91 8.59
C THR A 30 -14.49 -11.97 9.03
N ASP A 31 -15.60 -12.12 8.31
CA ASP A 31 -16.67 -13.07 8.62
C ASP A 31 -16.25 -14.53 8.36
N ALA A 32 -16.76 -15.45 9.15
CA ALA A 32 -16.53 -16.88 8.98
C ALA A 32 -17.04 -17.41 7.61
N ASN A 33 -18.07 -16.78 7.04
CA ASN A 33 -18.65 -17.10 5.73
C ASN A 33 -18.16 -16.18 4.62
N SER A 34 -16.99 -15.57 4.79
CA SER A 34 -16.40 -14.54 3.91
C SER A 34 -16.53 -14.87 2.40
N GLU A 35 -16.22 -16.10 1.99
CA GLU A 35 -16.28 -16.48 0.57
C GLU A 35 -17.70 -16.36 -0.03
N SER A 36 -18.72 -16.76 0.71
CA SER A 36 -20.11 -16.64 0.29
C SER A 36 -20.58 -15.21 0.24
N LEU A 37 -20.24 -14.42 1.28
CA LEU A 37 -20.60 -13.00 1.39
C LEU A 37 -19.95 -12.17 0.29
N LEU A 38 -18.66 -12.41 -0.02
CA LEU A 38 -17.96 -11.72 -1.08
C LEU A 38 -18.48 -12.08 -2.47
N LYS A 39 -18.93 -13.32 -2.68
CA LYS A 39 -19.60 -13.72 -3.92
C LYS A 39 -20.93 -13.01 -4.08
N ASP A 40 -21.75 -12.96 -3.02
CA ASP A 40 -23.02 -12.22 -3.01
C ASP A 40 -22.79 -10.72 -3.28
N GLU A 41 -21.75 -10.14 -2.67
CA GLU A 41 -21.40 -8.73 -2.89
C GLU A 41 -21.02 -8.41 -4.33
N ILE A 42 -20.28 -9.31 -5.00
CA ILE A 42 -19.94 -9.15 -6.42
C ILE A 42 -21.21 -9.07 -7.28
N GLU A 43 -22.20 -9.90 -6.99
CA GLU A 43 -23.45 -9.99 -7.75
C GLU A 43 -24.42 -8.86 -7.40
N ASN A 44 -24.66 -8.62 -6.13
CA ASN A 44 -25.74 -7.77 -5.61
C ASN A 44 -25.31 -6.35 -5.22
N ASN A 45 -23.98 -6.05 -5.11
CA ASN A 45 -23.46 -4.71 -4.88
C ASN A 45 -24.08 -3.96 -3.68
N ARG A 46 -24.20 -4.62 -2.53
CA ARG A 46 -24.88 -4.05 -1.35
C ARG A 46 -24.00 -3.11 -0.55
N VAL A 47 -22.70 -3.35 -0.56
CA VAL A 47 -21.69 -2.70 0.30
C VAL A 47 -20.73 -1.83 -0.49
N LEU A 48 -20.15 -2.35 -1.56
CA LEU A 48 -19.12 -1.65 -2.36
C LEU A 48 -19.69 -0.45 -3.13
N GLN A 49 -20.95 -0.54 -3.60
CA GLN A 49 -21.60 0.49 -4.40
C GLN A 49 -20.83 0.84 -5.67
N VAL A 50 -20.24 -0.16 -6.33
CA VAL A 50 -19.47 -0.05 -7.57
C VAL A 50 -20.28 -0.63 -8.72
N ASN A 51 -20.64 0.20 -9.70
CA ASN A 51 -21.59 -0.16 -10.76
C ASN A 51 -21.18 -1.38 -11.60
N SER A 52 -19.90 -1.48 -11.96
CA SER A 52 -19.39 -2.54 -12.83
C SER A 52 -19.10 -3.83 -12.06
N ILE A 53 -19.73 -4.94 -12.45
CA ILE A 53 -19.44 -6.29 -11.94
C ILE A 53 -17.94 -6.64 -12.12
N ALA A 54 -17.35 -6.31 -13.26
CA ALA A 54 -15.94 -6.54 -13.52
C ALA A 54 -15.04 -5.78 -12.53
N SER A 55 -15.40 -4.55 -12.19
CA SER A 55 -14.68 -3.76 -11.18
C SER A 55 -14.85 -4.35 -9.79
N ARG A 56 -16.07 -4.78 -9.40
CA ARG A 56 -16.32 -5.45 -8.12
C ARG A 56 -15.48 -6.73 -7.98
N LYS A 57 -15.47 -7.58 -9.02
CA LYS A 57 -14.62 -8.80 -9.02
C LYS A 57 -13.15 -8.45 -8.78
N ARG A 58 -12.62 -7.45 -9.49
CA ARG A 58 -11.25 -6.99 -9.35
C ARG A 58 -10.97 -6.45 -7.94
N PHE A 59 -11.84 -5.61 -7.41
CA PHE A 59 -11.69 -5.03 -6.08
C PHE A 59 -11.71 -6.10 -4.98
N VAL A 60 -12.62 -7.06 -5.05
CA VAL A 60 -12.67 -8.16 -4.09
C VAL A 60 -11.36 -8.98 -4.11
N VAL A 61 -10.80 -9.26 -5.28
CA VAL A 61 -9.49 -9.94 -5.39
C VAL A 61 -8.39 -9.12 -4.72
N GLU A 62 -8.33 -7.81 -4.98
CA GLU A 62 -7.33 -6.92 -4.39
C GLU A 62 -7.49 -6.80 -2.86
N PHE A 63 -8.72 -6.69 -2.38
CA PHE A 63 -8.98 -6.62 -0.95
C PHE A 63 -8.64 -7.91 -0.20
N LYS A 64 -8.93 -9.06 -0.79
CA LYS A 64 -8.50 -10.37 -0.24
C LYS A 64 -6.97 -10.46 -0.13
N ARG A 65 -6.24 -9.98 -1.14
CA ARG A 65 -4.77 -9.96 -1.11
C ARG A 65 -4.24 -9.09 0.03
N ARG A 66 -4.76 -7.85 0.18
CA ARG A 66 -4.35 -6.93 1.24
C ARG A 66 -4.72 -7.47 2.62
N TYR A 67 -5.92 -8.03 2.76
CA TYR A 67 -6.36 -8.65 4.00
C TYR A 67 -5.45 -9.79 4.43
N ALA A 68 -5.06 -10.65 3.50
CA ALA A 68 -4.19 -11.80 3.76
C ALA A 68 -2.70 -11.44 3.96
N ALA A 69 -2.27 -10.23 3.55
CA ALA A 69 -0.87 -9.80 3.67
C ALA A 69 -0.46 -9.46 5.11
N VAL A 70 -1.42 -9.26 6.00
CA VAL A 70 -1.21 -8.94 7.41
C VAL A 70 -2.03 -9.86 8.30
N PRO A 71 -1.62 -10.12 9.56
CA PRO A 71 -2.36 -10.98 10.47
C PRO A 71 -3.79 -10.46 10.73
N ALA A 72 -4.76 -11.36 10.90
CA ALA A 72 -6.17 -11.00 11.09
C ALA A 72 -6.41 -10.05 12.28
N HIS A 73 -5.65 -10.19 13.37
CA HIS A 73 -5.76 -9.30 14.54
C HIS A 73 -5.34 -7.85 14.25
N PHE A 74 -4.53 -7.62 13.22
CA PHE A 74 -4.22 -6.25 12.77
C PHE A 74 -5.48 -5.49 12.39
N TRP A 75 -6.39 -6.12 11.67
CA TRP A 75 -7.62 -5.47 11.20
C TRP A 75 -8.58 -5.08 12.33
N GLN A 76 -8.54 -5.81 13.45
CA GLN A 76 -9.29 -5.43 14.66
C GLN A 76 -8.71 -4.15 15.29
N THR A 77 -7.38 -4.05 15.37
CA THR A 77 -6.69 -2.83 15.82
C THR A 77 -6.97 -1.66 14.86
N TRP A 78 -6.85 -1.91 13.55
CA TRP A 78 -7.05 -0.93 12.49
C TRP A 78 -8.42 -0.25 12.54
N GLN A 79 -9.50 -0.99 12.82
CA GLN A 79 -10.85 -0.43 12.93
C GLN A 79 -11.00 0.61 14.05
N ASN A 80 -10.14 0.57 15.05
CA ASN A 80 -10.18 1.48 16.20
C ASN A 80 -9.21 2.66 16.09
N MET A 81 -8.43 2.73 14.99
CA MET A 81 -7.54 3.85 14.71
C MET A 81 -8.31 5.07 14.20
N SER A 82 -7.69 6.24 14.29
CA SER A 82 -8.15 7.45 13.58
C SER A 82 -8.19 7.21 12.07
N GLU A 83 -8.86 8.07 11.30
CA GLU A 83 -8.87 7.97 9.84
C GLU A 83 -7.44 8.04 9.27
N ALA A 84 -6.57 8.88 9.84
CA ALA A 84 -5.17 8.97 9.44
C ALA A 84 -4.42 7.66 9.74
N GLY A 85 -4.63 7.07 10.92
CA GLY A 85 -4.08 5.77 11.30
C GLY A 85 -4.59 4.64 10.40
N GLN A 86 -5.88 4.67 10.04
CA GLN A 86 -6.45 3.70 9.12
C GLN A 86 -5.87 3.83 7.70
N ARG A 87 -5.64 5.05 7.21
CA ARG A 87 -4.97 5.27 5.91
C ARG A 87 -3.53 4.76 5.94
N ALA A 88 -2.79 5.07 7.00
CA ALA A 88 -1.45 4.54 7.21
C ALA A 88 -1.44 3.00 7.28
N GLY A 89 -2.36 2.41 8.03
CA GLY A 89 -2.48 0.95 8.15
C GLY A 89 -2.85 0.26 6.83
N LEU A 90 -3.69 0.88 6.00
CA LEU A 90 -3.96 0.35 4.66
C LEU A 90 -2.71 0.45 3.76
N PHE A 91 -1.94 1.53 3.88
CA PHE A 91 -0.66 1.66 3.18
C PHE A 91 0.35 0.58 3.62
N TYR A 92 0.44 0.30 4.92
CA TYR A 92 1.22 -0.82 5.45
C TYR A 92 0.85 -2.16 4.79
N ALA A 93 -0.45 -2.47 4.72
CA ALA A 93 -0.91 -3.69 4.07
C ALA A 93 -0.56 -3.71 2.57
N ILE A 94 -0.64 -2.57 1.88
CA ILE A 94 -0.25 -2.43 0.47
C ILE A 94 1.25 -2.68 0.28
N LEU A 95 2.11 -2.13 1.15
CA LEU A 95 3.56 -2.39 1.12
C LEU A 95 3.88 -3.88 1.27
N LYS A 96 3.17 -4.57 2.17
CA LYS A 96 3.33 -6.03 2.36
C LYS A 96 2.75 -6.86 1.21
N THR A 97 1.80 -6.32 0.46
CA THR A 97 1.15 -7.04 -0.63
C THR A 97 1.92 -6.98 -1.94
N TYR A 98 2.53 -5.83 -2.24
CA TYR A 98 3.10 -5.55 -3.56
C TYR A 98 4.58 -5.21 -3.49
N LYS A 99 5.42 -6.15 -3.93
CA LYS A 99 6.88 -5.96 -4.00
C LYS A 99 7.28 -4.68 -4.73
N LEU A 100 6.60 -4.36 -5.84
CA LEU A 100 6.88 -3.14 -6.60
C LEU A 100 6.62 -1.87 -5.78
N VAL A 101 5.52 -1.84 -4.99
CA VAL A 101 5.21 -0.69 -4.12
C VAL A 101 6.26 -0.57 -3.02
N PHE A 102 6.67 -1.70 -2.45
CA PHE A 102 7.72 -1.74 -1.45
C PHE A 102 9.05 -1.19 -2.00
N ASP A 103 9.47 -1.65 -3.18
CA ASP A 103 10.74 -1.21 -3.78
C ASP A 103 10.70 0.28 -4.17
N PHE A 104 9.62 0.76 -4.78
CA PHE A 104 9.45 2.19 -5.03
C PHE A 104 9.55 3.01 -3.73
N HIS A 105 8.98 2.49 -2.65
CA HIS A 105 9.00 3.22 -1.38
C HIS A 105 10.40 3.28 -0.78
N PHE A 106 11.06 2.13 -0.65
CA PHE A 106 12.36 2.05 0.02
C PHE A 106 13.53 2.51 -0.87
N ASN A 107 13.48 2.25 -2.18
CA ASN A 107 14.57 2.58 -3.08
C ASN A 107 14.48 4.00 -3.65
N VAL A 108 13.28 4.58 -3.72
CA VAL A 108 13.08 5.91 -4.32
C VAL A 108 12.56 6.90 -3.28
N THR A 109 11.36 6.67 -2.73
CA THR A 109 10.68 7.64 -1.86
C THR A 109 11.50 7.95 -0.60
N MET A 110 11.97 6.94 0.12
CA MET A 110 12.78 7.15 1.32
C MET A 110 14.14 7.77 1.02
N LYS A 111 14.77 7.43 -0.10
CA LYS A 111 16.01 8.10 -0.52
C LYS A 111 15.76 9.57 -0.83
N LYS A 112 14.65 9.88 -1.50
CA LYS A 112 14.25 11.25 -1.81
C LYS A 112 13.97 12.04 -0.53
N TRP A 113 13.26 11.44 0.44
CA TRP A 113 13.00 12.02 1.76
C TRP A 113 14.28 12.38 2.53
N ASN A 114 15.31 11.55 2.42
CA ASN A 114 16.60 11.77 3.07
C ASN A 114 17.56 12.68 2.26
N SER A 115 17.11 13.25 1.15
CA SER A 115 17.86 14.22 0.35
C SER A 115 17.42 15.66 0.67
N ILE A 116 18.06 16.64 0.03
CA ILE A 116 17.69 18.07 0.18
C ILE A 116 16.37 18.37 -0.56
N ASP A 117 16.15 17.71 -1.70
CA ASP A 117 14.94 17.88 -2.51
C ASP A 117 13.94 16.77 -2.19
N HIS A 118 12.85 17.13 -1.52
CA HIS A 118 11.76 16.22 -1.14
C HIS A 118 10.69 16.09 -2.23
N THR A 119 10.89 16.63 -3.42
CA THR A 119 9.92 16.55 -4.53
C THR A 119 10.04 15.21 -5.24
N LEU A 120 9.01 14.38 -5.17
CA LEU A 120 8.97 13.08 -5.84
C LEU A 120 8.28 13.19 -7.20
N LEU A 121 9.03 12.94 -8.25
CA LEU A 121 8.52 12.97 -9.62
C LEU A 121 8.31 11.56 -10.18
N LYS A 122 7.51 11.47 -11.22
CA LYS A 122 7.26 10.21 -11.93
C LYS A 122 8.54 9.64 -12.55
N ASP A 123 9.43 10.50 -13.01
CA ASP A 123 10.69 10.09 -13.63
C ASP A 123 11.63 9.42 -12.65
N ASP A 124 11.62 9.81 -11.36
CA ASP A 124 12.36 9.11 -10.31
C ASP A 124 11.94 7.63 -10.22
N LEU A 125 10.63 7.35 -10.34
CA LEU A 125 10.09 5.98 -10.32
C LEU A 125 10.35 5.22 -11.62
N LEU A 126 10.38 5.90 -12.76
CA LEU A 126 10.72 5.28 -14.03
C LEU A 126 12.20 4.85 -14.08
N MET A 127 13.09 5.61 -13.45
CA MET A 127 14.50 5.21 -13.30
C MET A 127 14.62 3.90 -12.52
N GLU A 128 13.92 3.76 -11.40
CA GLU A 128 13.88 2.49 -10.63
C GLU A 128 13.31 1.33 -11.46
N LEU A 129 12.23 1.57 -12.24
CA LEU A 129 11.69 0.54 -13.14
C LEU A 129 12.67 0.11 -14.22
N ASN A 130 13.51 1.01 -14.72
CA ASN A 130 14.55 0.65 -15.67
C ASN A 130 15.65 -0.21 -15.02
N GLU A 131 16.02 0.08 -13.78
CA GLU A 131 16.94 -0.76 -13.02
C GLU A 131 16.35 -2.15 -12.76
N LEU A 132 15.07 -2.22 -12.34
CA LEU A 132 14.38 -3.49 -12.16
C LEU A 132 14.27 -4.28 -13.47
N SER A 133 14.00 -3.62 -14.60
CA SER A 133 13.95 -4.25 -15.93
C SER A 133 15.28 -4.89 -16.33
N ALA A 134 16.41 -4.32 -15.92
CA ALA A 134 17.72 -4.89 -16.20
C ALA A 134 17.98 -6.22 -15.47
N HIS A 135 17.25 -6.49 -14.37
CA HIS A 135 17.45 -7.66 -13.51
C HIS A 135 16.27 -8.63 -13.49
N ASP A 136 15.10 -8.25 -14.00
CA ASP A 136 13.89 -9.06 -14.02
C ASP A 136 13.22 -9.03 -15.40
N ALA A 137 13.31 -10.13 -16.13
CA ALA A 137 12.78 -10.27 -17.48
C ALA A 137 11.24 -10.11 -17.57
N PHE A 138 10.51 -10.35 -16.49
CA PHE A 138 9.08 -10.12 -16.46
C PHE A 138 8.76 -8.62 -16.38
N VAL A 139 9.48 -7.86 -15.56
CA VAL A 139 9.36 -6.39 -15.51
C VAL A 139 9.82 -5.78 -16.84
N ASP A 140 10.88 -6.30 -17.45
CA ASP A 140 11.35 -5.84 -18.76
C ASP A 140 10.29 -6.03 -19.85
N SER A 141 9.52 -7.10 -19.79
CA SER A 141 8.45 -7.40 -20.75
C SER A 141 7.26 -6.43 -20.69
N TRP A 142 7.19 -5.55 -19.68
CA TRP A 142 6.09 -4.58 -19.58
C TRP A 142 6.24 -3.47 -20.60
N SER A 143 5.11 -3.12 -21.26
CA SER A 143 5.10 -1.96 -22.15
C SER A 143 5.37 -0.66 -21.38
N ASP A 144 5.89 0.36 -22.06
CA ASP A 144 6.10 1.70 -21.48
C ASP A 144 4.83 2.26 -20.85
N MET A 145 3.68 2.06 -21.50
CA MET A 145 2.37 2.46 -20.96
C MET A 145 2.09 1.76 -19.63
N THR A 146 2.42 0.49 -19.49
CA THR A 146 2.27 -0.27 -18.23
C THR A 146 3.19 0.30 -17.15
N LYS A 147 4.48 0.52 -17.48
CA LYS A 147 5.45 1.10 -16.57
C LYS A 147 5.00 2.48 -16.08
N HIS A 148 4.61 3.36 -17.01
CA HIS A 148 4.09 4.69 -16.69
C HIS A 148 2.82 4.65 -15.82
N LYS A 149 1.93 3.67 -16.05
CA LYS A 149 0.72 3.49 -15.25
C LYS A 149 1.04 3.00 -13.84
N CYS A 150 2.01 2.11 -13.67
CA CYS A 150 2.47 1.67 -12.35
C CYS A 150 3.02 2.85 -11.54
N CYS A 151 3.87 3.70 -12.12
CA CYS A 151 4.37 4.91 -11.45
C CYS A 151 3.24 5.85 -11.05
N SER A 152 2.30 6.14 -11.95
CA SER A 152 1.15 7.01 -11.64
C SER A 152 0.26 6.43 -10.54
N THR A 153 0.07 5.10 -10.53
CA THR A 153 -0.69 4.41 -9.48
C THR A 153 0.01 4.55 -8.12
N TYR A 154 1.33 4.39 -8.08
CA TYR A 154 2.09 4.55 -6.84
C TYR A 154 2.01 5.98 -6.30
N LEU A 155 2.18 7.01 -7.13
CA LEU A 155 1.98 8.40 -6.70
C LEU A 155 0.58 8.64 -6.14
N THR A 156 -0.45 8.03 -6.73
CA THR A 156 -1.83 8.10 -6.21
C THR A 156 -1.94 7.42 -4.84
N ILE A 157 -1.27 6.28 -4.63
CA ILE A 157 -1.23 5.61 -3.33
C ILE A 157 -0.60 6.53 -2.27
N LEU A 158 0.53 7.16 -2.58
CA LEU A 158 1.20 8.08 -1.65
C LEU A 158 0.33 9.30 -1.30
N ARG A 159 -0.36 9.91 -2.28
CA ARG A 159 -1.28 11.03 -2.02
C ARG A 159 -2.41 10.62 -1.10
N GLN A 160 -3.03 9.48 -1.37
CA GLN A 160 -4.17 8.99 -0.59
C GLN A 160 -3.79 8.46 0.80
N SER A 161 -2.53 8.07 1.00
CA SER A 161 -2.00 7.71 2.32
C SER A 161 -1.53 8.93 3.13
N GLY A 162 -1.39 10.10 2.52
CA GLY A 162 -0.93 11.32 3.17
C GLY A 162 0.59 11.54 3.10
N LEU A 163 1.31 10.77 2.28
CA LEU A 163 2.77 10.85 2.14
C LEU A 163 3.23 11.82 1.03
N LEU A 164 2.31 12.27 0.17
CA LEU A 164 2.64 13.14 -0.96
C LEU A 164 1.58 14.22 -1.14
N ASP A 165 1.99 15.47 -1.18
CA ASP A 165 1.10 16.58 -1.50
C ASP A 165 0.61 16.50 -2.96
N GLU A 166 -0.68 16.79 -3.18
CA GLU A 166 -1.30 16.66 -4.51
C GLU A 166 -0.82 17.71 -5.52
N LYS A 167 -0.44 18.89 -5.03
CA LYS A 167 -0.12 20.04 -5.89
C LYS A 167 1.38 20.20 -6.12
N THR A 168 2.16 20.06 -5.06
CA THR A 168 3.61 20.31 -5.09
C THR A 168 4.41 19.04 -5.38
N ASN A 169 3.83 17.85 -5.19
CA ASN A 169 4.55 16.56 -5.17
C ASN A 169 5.66 16.51 -4.10
N GLU A 170 5.56 17.31 -3.06
CA GLU A 170 6.45 17.25 -1.91
C GLU A 170 6.04 16.10 -0.98
N LEU A 171 7.05 15.38 -0.52
CA LEU A 171 6.87 14.32 0.47
C LEU A 171 6.56 14.92 1.83
N THR A 172 5.68 14.25 2.57
CA THR A 172 5.24 14.65 3.92
C THR A 172 5.21 13.42 4.82
N ALA A 173 5.75 13.52 6.02
CA ALA A 173 5.68 12.43 7.00
C ALA A 173 4.24 12.23 7.52
N ILE A 174 3.83 10.97 7.66
CA ILE A 174 2.59 10.62 8.36
C ILE A 174 2.84 10.73 9.87
N LYS A 175 2.14 11.67 10.51
CA LYS A 175 2.20 11.87 11.96
C LYS A 175 0.90 11.40 12.59
N LEU A 176 1.02 10.42 13.49
CA LEU A 176 -0.06 9.82 14.25
C LEU A 176 0.23 9.96 15.74
N ASP A 177 -0.76 9.75 16.58
CA ASP A 177 -0.55 9.59 18.01
C ASP A 177 0.32 8.35 18.29
N ALA A 178 1.16 8.41 19.32
CA ALA A 178 2.07 7.31 19.66
C ALA A 178 1.34 5.97 19.84
N SER A 179 0.14 6.00 20.43
CA SER A 179 -0.69 4.80 20.61
C SER A 179 -1.07 4.09 19.31
N GLU A 180 -1.16 4.78 18.19
CA GLU A 180 -1.47 4.21 16.89
C GLU A 180 -0.28 3.47 16.28
N PHE A 181 0.94 3.79 16.70
CA PHE A 181 2.14 3.05 16.33
C PHE A 181 2.41 1.82 17.21
N ALA A 182 1.70 1.68 18.34
CA ALA A 182 1.91 0.60 19.30
C ALA A 182 1.82 -0.80 18.69
N TYR A 183 0.92 -1.00 17.73
CA TYR A 183 0.82 -2.27 17.01
C TYR A 183 2.13 -2.64 16.33
N TYR A 184 2.70 -1.73 15.55
CA TYR A 184 3.90 -1.99 14.75
C TYR A 184 5.13 -2.27 15.62
N ILE A 185 5.26 -1.58 16.75
CA ILE A 185 6.33 -1.81 17.71
C ILE A 185 6.19 -3.21 18.36
N ARG A 186 4.99 -3.55 18.85
CA ARG A 186 4.74 -4.82 19.53
C ARG A 186 4.82 -6.04 18.62
N SER A 187 4.55 -5.86 17.34
CA SER A 187 4.62 -6.94 16.33
C SER A 187 5.99 -7.06 15.66
N GLY A 188 6.97 -6.22 16.02
CA GLY A 188 8.30 -6.22 15.40
C GLY A 188 8.31 -5.63 13.98
N GLU A 189 7.30 -4.84 13.64
CA GLU A 189 7.15 -4.18 12.32
C GLU A 189 7.56 -2.70 12.39
N GLU A 190 8.55 -2.37 13.21
CA GLU A 190 9.00 -0.99 13.47
C GLU A 190 9.47 -0.27 12.20
N TRP A 191 9.93 -1.01 11.19
CA TRP A 191 10.30 -0.47 9.88
C TRP A 191 9.18 0.36 9.24
N PHE A 192 7.91 0.11 9.62
CA PHE A 192 6.80 0.87 9.07
C PHE A 192 6.79 2.33 9.53
N MET A 193 7.34 2.64 10.71
CA MET A 193 7.50 4.03 11.14
C MET A 193 8.49 4.79 10.24
N GLU A 194 9.55 4.12 9.79
CA GLU A 194 10.45 4.69 8.77
C GLU A 194 9.72 4.86 7.43
N ALA A 195 8.88 3.88 7.05
CA ALA A 195 8.02 4.00 5.86
C ALA A 195 6.97 5.13 5.97
N CYS A 196 6.60 5.56 7.16
CA CYS A 196 5.83 6.78 7.40
C CYS A 196 6.66 8.07 7.26
N LEU A 197 7.93 7.96 6.84
CA LEU A 197 8.89 9.04 6.70
C LEU A 197 9.23 9.75 8.03
N LEU A 198 9.14 9.03 9.15
CA LEU A 198 9.58 9.54 10.44
C LEU A 198 11.10 9.45 10.58
N TYR A 199 11.68 10.48 11.16
CA TYR A 199 13.09 10.48 11.47
C TYR A 199 13.40 9.64 12.72
N PRO A 200 14.65 9.13 12.89
CA PRO A 200 15.01 8.27 14.03
C PRO A 200 14.71 8.89 15.39
N TYR A 201 14.84 10.21 15.56
CA TYR A 201 14.51 10.88 16.80
C TYR A 201 13.00 10.87 17.10
N GLU A 202 12.14 11.07 16.06
CA GLU A 202 10.68 10.98 16.19
C GLU A 202 10.24 9.55 16.58
N ILE A 203 10.87 8.53 15.98
CA ILE A 203 10.61 7.13 16.32
C ILE A 203 11.00 6.84 17.78
N ASN A 204 12.14 7.35 18.25
CA ASN A 204 12.55 7.20 19.63
C ASN A 204 11.58 7.91 20.60
N ASP A 205 11.12 9.11 20.26
CA ASP A 205 10.13 9.84 21.06
C ASP A 205 8.80 9.09 21.18
N ILE A 206 8.33 8.48 20.07
CA ILE A 206 7.15 7.62 20.07
C ILE A 206 7.34 6.41 20.99
N LYS A 207 8.49 5.73 20.90
CA LYS A 207 8.80 4.56 21.73
C LYS A 207 8.84 4.89 23.23
N THR A 208 9.27 6.08 23.60
CA THR A 208 9.32 6.50 25.02
C THR A 208 7.95 6.84 25.60
N GLN A 209 6.92 7.07 24.76
CA GLN A 209 5.55 7.37 25.16
C GLN A 209 4.68 6.12 25.33
N LEU A 210 5.16 4.93 24.92
CA LEU A 210 4.44 3.65 24.93
C LEU A 210 4.93 2.71 26.03
#